data_ad14228b06188f5d6c73bdd2093d5cbd
#
_entry.id   ad14228b06188f5d6c73bdd2093d5cbd
#
_cell.length_a   1.000
_cell.length_b   1.000
_cell.length_c   1.000
_cell.angle_alpha   90.00
_cell.angle_beta   90.00
_cell.angle_gamma   90.00
#
_symmetry.space_group_name_H-M   'P 1'
#
loop_
_entity.id
_entity.type
_entity.pdbx_description
1 polymer ?
#
loop_
_entity_poly.entity_id
_entity_poly.type
_entity_poly.pdbx_seq_one_letter_code
_entity_poly.pdbx_strand_id
1 'polypeptide(L)'
;DFEKLTSRGLFGIFGNTGSGKSTILDAITIALYGDISRDTTDYINTSSDKAVVKFEFEIGSKNNRNRYFVERTIKNTPTGGTKTTRVLLGEIKCDGNINVLADKVGEVKNKIQEIIGLTSDDFTRSVVLPQGKFSEFLKLQDRDRRKMLERIFNLSKYGEKLSNKVKARRSQAKEKITSLNGKLSQHEGMTEELYEDTREELLKAKKLEKTKNED
;
A
#
# COMPACT_ATOMS: atom_id res chain seq x y z
N ASP A 1 18.32 -23.83 9.52
CA ASP A 1 17.55 -23.38 10.69
C ASP A 1 18.23 -22.15 11.32
N PHE A 2 17.55 -21.01 11.30
CA PHE A 2 18.06 -19.73 11.83
C PHE A 2 17.64 -19.49 13.29
N GLU A 3 16.80 -20.32 13.86
CA GLU A 3 16.23 -20.13 15.20
C GLU A 3 17.32 -20.03 16.28
N LYS A 4 18.36 -20.87 16.18
CA LYS A 4 19.50 -20.84 17.08
C LYS A 4 20.40 -19.61 16.92
N LEU A 5 20.38 -18.98 15.73
CA LEU A 5 21.19 -17.80 15.41
C LEU A 5 20.52 -16.51 15.86
N THR A 6 19.19 -16.46 15.75
CA THR A 6 18.40 -15.26 16.09
C THR A 6 18.39 -14.91 17.58
N SER A 7 18.64 -15.90 18.45
CA SER A 7 18.71 -15.68 19.90
C SER A 7 19.83 -14.71 20.33
N ARG A 8 20.86 -14.55 19.51
CA ARG A 8 22.01 -13.64 19.78
C ARG A 8 21.87 -12.26 19.13
N GLY A 9 20.80 -12.02 18.36
CA GLY A 9 20.49 -10.74 17.73
C GLY A 9 21.38 -10.34 16.55
N LEU A 10 22.63 -10.79 16.49
CA LEU A 10 23.56 -10.55 15.41
C LEU A 10 24.35 -11.82 15.10
N PHE A 11 24.46 -12.17 13.81
CA PHE A 11 25.28 -13.29 13.34
C PHE A 11 25.90 -12.96 11.99
N GLY A 12 27.00 -13.64 11.64
CA GLY A 12 27.71 -13.47 10.37
C GLY A 12 27.76 -14.81 9.60
N ILE A 13 27.64 -14.73 8.28
CA ILE A 13 27.80 -15.86 7.36
C ILE A 13 29.08 -15.62 6.55
N PHE A 14 30.07 -16.47 6.75
CA PHE A 14 31.39 -16.39 6.11
C PHE A 14 31.59 -17.57 5.15
N GLY A 15 32.38 -17.39 4.12
CA GLY A 15 32.72 -18.42 3.15
C GLY A 15 33.30 -17.81 1.87
N ASN A 16 33.85 -18.67 1.02
CA ASN A 16 34.49 -18.28 -0.26
C ASN A 16 33.48 -17.62 -1.21
N THR A 17 33.98 -16.90 -2.20
CA THR A 17 33.16 -16.37 -3.31
C THR A 17 32.48 -17.56 -4.02
N GLY A 18 31.20 -17.43 -4.34
CA GLY A 18 30.41 -18.51 -4.96
C GLY A 18 29.80 -19.54 -4.00
N SER A 19 30.06 -19.46 -2.69
CA SER A 19 29.51 -20.42 -1.70
C SER A 19 28.03 -20.26 -1.36
N GLY A 20 27.29 -19.41 -2.09
CA GLY A 20 25.85 -19.26 -1.91
C GLY A 20 25.40 -18.33 -0.79
N LYS A 21 26.29 -17.55 -0.18
CA LYS A 21 25.92 -16.61 0.91
C LYS A 21 24.77 -15.67 0.55
N SER A 22 24.90 -15.02 -0.62
CA SER A 22 23.87 -14.10 -1.11
C SER A 22 22.63 -14.82 -1.63
N THR A 23 22.75 -16.08 -2.03
CA THR A 23 21.62 -16.90 -2.47
C THR A 23 20.59 -17.14 -1.36
N ILE A 24 21.02 -17.09 -0.09
CA ILE A 24 20.09 -17.13 1.05
C ILE A 24 19.14 -15.92 1.05
N LEU A 25 19.68 -14.74 0.79
CA LEU A 25 18.89 -13.51 0.71
C LEU A 25 17.96 -13.52 -0.51
N ASP A 26 18.47 -14.01 -1.64
CA ASP A 26 17.66 -14.18 -2.86
C ASP A 26 16.52 -15.18 -2.60
N ALA A 27 16.79 -16.30 -1.91
CA ALA A 27 15.78 -17.29 -1.57
C ALA A 27 14.65 -16.70 -0.70
N ILE A 28 14.98 -15.87 0.29
CA ILE A 28 13.99 -15.17 1.11
C ILE A 28 13.12 -14.26 0.23
N THR A 29 13.74 -13.48 -0.65
CA THR A 29 13.01 -12.55 -1.52
C THR A 29 12.12 -13.28 -2.52
N ILE A 30 12.64 -14.37 -3.13
CA ILE A 30 11.87 -15.24 -4.02
C ILE A 30 10.68 -15.87 -3.27
N ALA A 31 10.90 -16.40 -2.08
CA ALA A 31 9.82 -17.01 -1.30
C ALA A 31 8.68 -15.99 -1.07
N LEU A 32 9.01 -14.83 -0.57
CA LEU A 32 8.04 -13.80 -0.22
C LEU A 32 7.35 -13.19 -1.46
N TYR A 33 8.14 -12.69 -2.42
CA TYR A 33 7.60 -11.86 -3.50
C TYR A 33 7.58 -12.56 -4.87
N GLY A 34 8.29 -13.69 -5.01
CA GLY A 34 8.40 -14.42 -6.29
C GLY A 34 9.33 -13.77 -7.29
N ASP A 35 10.15 -12.83 -6.83
CA ASP A 35 11.06 -12.02 -7.63
C ASP A 35 12.41 -11.91 -6.92
N ILE A 36 13.48 -11.62 -7.66
CA ILE A 36 14.80 -11.33 -7.12
C ILE A 36 15.25 -9.95 -7.53
N SER A 37 16.05 -9.33 -6.68
CA SER A 37 16.57 -7.98 -6.92
C SER A 37 17.74 -7.91 -7.89
N ARG A 38 18.18 -9.03 -8.44
CA ARG A 38 19.27 -9.12 -9.43
C ARG A 38 18.69 -9.26 -10.82
N ASP A 39 19.37 -8.69 -11.81
CA ASP A 39 19.06 -8.86 -13.23
C ASP A 39 19.48 -10.27 -13.73
N THR A 40 18.98 -11.31 -13.06
CA THR A 40 19.17 -12.70 -13.49
C THR A 40 17.86 -13.43 -13.40
N THR A 41 17.54 -14.17 -14.43
CA THR A 41 16.40 -15.08 -14.48
C THR A 41 16.83 -16.53 -14.22
N ASP A 42 18.14 -16.76 -14.03
CA ASP A 42 18.74 -18.09 -13.93
C ASP A 42 19.15 -18.38 -12.48
N TYR A 43 18.19 -18.75 -11.67
CA TYR A 43 18.39 -19.15 -10.28
C TYR A 43 17.99 -20.62 -9.99
N ILE A 44 17.67 -21.38 -11.03
CA ILE A 44 17.49 -22.82 -10.94
C ILE A 44 18.80 -23.48 -11.30
N ASN A 45 19.23 -24.46 -10.50
CA ASN A 45 20.44 -25.21 -10.78
C ASN A 45 20.35 -25.86 -12.18
N THR A 46 21.40 -25.76 -12.97
CA THR A 46 21.49 -26.31 -14.35
C THR A 46 21.19 -27.81 -14.44
N SER A 47 21.36 -28.54 -13.34
CA SER A 47 21.04 -29.97 -13.24
C SER A 47 19.59 -30.25 -12.81
N SER A 48 18.75 -29.23 -12.72
CA SER A 48 17.38 -29.37 -12.21
C SER A 48 16.40 -28.57 -13.06
N ASP A 49 15.20 -29.12 -13.26
CA ASP A 49 14.12 -28.47 -14.00
C ASP A 49 13.27 -27.54 -13.11
N LYS A 50 13.43 -27.64 -11.80
CA LYS A 50 12.66 -26.89 -10.82
C LYS A 50 13.48 -26.50 -9.59
N ALA A 51 13.10 -25.41 -8.96
CA ALA A 51 13.50 -25.04 -7.60
C ALA A 51 12.27 -24.97 -6.69
N VAL A 52 12.46 -25.38 -5.43
CA VAL A 52 11.44 -25.23 -4.37
C VAL A 52 12.06 -24.42 -3.26
N VAL A 53 11.38 -23.33 -2.89
CA VAL A 53 11.79 -22.48 -1.77
C VAL A 53 10.68 -22.44 -0.74
N LYS A 54 11.02 -22.79 0.50
CA LYS A 54 10.13 -22.67 1.65
C LYS A 54 10.77 -21.74 2.67
N PHE A 55 10.00 -20.76 3.13
CA PHE A 55 10.43 -19.79 4.13
C PHE A 55 9.38 -19.65 5.22
N GLU A 56 9.80 -19.81 6.46
CA GLU A 56 8.98 -19.59 7.66
C GLU A 56 9.45 -18.32 8.36
N PHE A 57 8.52 -17.51 8.83
CA PHE A 57 8.82 -16.23 9.47
C PHE A 57 7.75 -15.85 10.49
N GLU A 58 8.13 -14.99 11.43
CA GLU A 58 7.23 -14.47 12.46
C GLU A 58 7.12 -12.94 12.34
N ILE A 59 5.91 -12.44 12.51
CA ILE A 59 5.62 -11.00 12.54
C ILE A 59 4.74 -10.67 13.74
N GLY A 60 5.09 -9.58 14.43
CA GLY A 60 4.33 -9.08 15.58
C GLY A 60 5.22 -8.57 16.69
N SER A 61 4.60 -8.15 17.79
CA SER A 61 5.29 -7.74 19.01
C SER A 61 5.61 -8.94 19.89
N LYS A 62 6.48 -8.73 20.91
CA LYS A 62 6.93 -9.83 21.83
C LYS A 62 5.81 -10.71 22.36
N ASN A 63 4.61 -10.18 22.57
CA ASN A 63 3.49 -10.90 23.19
C ASN A 63 2.40 -11.33 22.20
N ASN A 64 2.52 -10.95 20.93
CA ASN A 64 1.54 -11.29 19.90
C ASN A 64 2.27 -11.46 18.56
N ARG A 65 2.88 -12.63 18.37
CA ARG A 65 3.56 -13.00 17.13
C ARG A 65 2.75 -14.03 16.40
N ASN A 66 2.49 -13.77 15.14
CA ASN A 66 1.91 -14.73 14.22
C ASN A 66 3.02 -15.33 13.38
N ARG A 67 2.99 -16.67 13.23
CA ARG A 67 3.94 -17.44 12.45
C ARG A 67 3.34 -17.79 11.11
N TYR A 68 4.09 -17.54 10.05
CA TYR A 68 3.69 -17.76 8.67
C TYR A 68 4.69 -18.65 7.95
N PHE A 69 4.24 -19.32 6.90
CA PHE A 69 5.14 -19.91 5.91
C PHE A 69 4.69 -19.57 4.50
N VAL A 70 5.66 -19.54 3.62
CA VAL A 70 5.43 -19.43 2.18
C VAL A 70 6.28 -20.48 1.47
N GLU A 71 5.67 -21.23 0.55
CA GLU A 71 6.33 -22.22 -0.29
C GLU A 71 6.10 -21.86 -1.75
N ARG A 72 7.16 -21.84 -2.56
CA ARG A 72 7.09 -21.64 -4.01
C ARG A 72 7.81 -22.74 -4.75
N THR A 73 7.18 -23.19 -5.82
CA THR A 73 7.81 -24.04 -6.85
C THR A 73 7.99 -23.22 -8.11
N ILE A 74 9.20 -23.16 -8.62
CA ILE A 74 9.60 -22.39 -9.79
C ILE A 74 10.15 -23.38 -10.81
N LYS A 75 9.82 -23.18 -12.08
CA LYS A 75 10.33 -23.98 -13.20
C LYS A 75 10.90 -23.09 -14.29
N ASN A 76 11.83 -23.64 -15.05
CA ASN A 76 12.32 -23.03 -16.29
C ASN A 76 11.21 -23.00 -17.34
N THR A 77 11.19 -21.94 -18.14
CA THR A 77 10.29 -21.82 -19.30
C THR A 77 11.02 -22.21 -20.58
N PRO A 78 10.32 -22.75 -21.59
CA PRO A 78 10.95 -23.13 -22.87
C PRO A 78 11.57 -21.94 -23.61
N THR A 79 11.10 -20.73 -23.34
CA THR A 79 11.55 -19.48 -23.99
C THR A 79 12.75 -18.84 -23.26
N GLY A 80 13.31 -19.50 -22.26
CA GLY A 80 14.29 -18.93 -21.33
C GLY A 80 13.63 -18.12 -20.23
N GLY A 81 14.22 -18.17 -19.03
CA GLY A 81 13.66 -17.56 -17.83
C GLY A 81 12.89 -18.55 -16.95
N THR A 82 12.25 -18.03 -15.93
CA THR A 82 11.61 -18.85 -14.88
C THR A 82 10.18 -18.41 -14.62
N LYS A 83 9.34 -19.36 -14.17
CA LYS A 83 7.95 -19.11 -13.80
C LYS A 83 7.58 -19.83 -12.52
N THR A 84 6.91 -19.14 -11.60
CA THR A 84 6.26 -19.76 -10.46
C THR A 84 5.09 -20.65 -10.92
N THR A 85 5.17 -21.95 -10.68
CA THR A 85 4.14 -22.92 -11.06
C THR A 85 3.21 -23.27 -9.90
N ARG A 86 3.68 -23.14 -8.66
CA ARG A 86 2.89 -23.35 -7.45
C ARG A 86 3.37 -22.37 -6.38
N VAL A 87 2.43 -21.86 -5.62
CA VAL A 87 2.71 -21.05 -4.43
C VAL A 87 1.68 -21.38 -3.37
N LEU A 88 2.09 -21.37 -2.11
CA LEU A 88 1.23 -21.56 -0.96
C LEU A 88 1.69 -20.64 0.15
N LEU A 89 0.77 -19.85 0.70
CA LEU A 89 0.97 -19.04 1.90
C LEU A 89 0.03 -19.53 2.99
N GLY A 90 0.55 -19.78 4.17
CA GLY A 90 -0.24 -20.21 5.31
C GLY A 90 0.23 -19.57 6.62
N GLU A 91 -0.68 -19.54 7.56
CA GLU A 91 -0.43 -19.20 8.96
C GLU A 91 -0.30 -20.48 9.78
N ILE A 92 0.72 -20.57 10.61
CA ILE A 92 0.94 -21.70 11.52
C ILE A 92 0.39 -21.28 12.88
N LYS A 93 -0.66 -21.95 13.30
CA LYS A 93 -1.31 -21.70 14.60
C LYS A 93 -0.52 -22.31 15.76
N CYS A 94 -0.78 -21.84 16.99
CA CYS A 94 -0.12 -22.36 18.20
C CYS A 94 -0.32 -23.88 18.42
N ASP A 95 -1.40 -24.43 17.92
CA ASP A 95 -1.71 -25.87 17.94
C ASP A 95 -1.00 -26.67 16.84
N GLY A 96 -0.18 -26.02 16.01
CA GLY A 96 0.50 -26.63 14.87
C GLY A 96 -0.36 -26.77 13.61
N ASN A 97 -1.63 -26.42 13.66
CA ASN A 97 -2.50 -26.44 12.51
C ASN A 97 -2.13 -25.34 11.51
N ILE A 98 -2.25 -25.65 10.21
CA ILE A 98 -1.97 -24.74 9.11
C ILE A 98 -3.28 -24.17 8.60
N ASN A 99 -3.39 -22.84 8.64
CA ASN A 99 -4.46 -22.11 7.99
C ASN A 99 -3.95 -21.54 6.66
N VAL A 100 -4.45 -22.06 5.54
CA VAL A 100 -4.07 -21.58 4.21
C VAL A 100 -4.70 -20.22 3.97
N LEU A 101 -3.87 -19.20 3.66
CA LEU A 101 -4.29 -17.84 3.44
C LEU A 101 -4.45 -17.49 1.94
N ALA A 102 -3.59 -18.06 1.10
CA ALA A 102 -3.64 -17.87 -0.35
C ALA A 102 -2.81 -18.96 -1.08
N ASP A 103 -3.20 -19.28 -2.31
CA ASP A 103 -2.54 -20.30 -3.16
C ASP A 103 -2.31 -19.84 -4.60
N LYS A 104 -2.74 -18.60 -4.97
CA LYS A 104 -2.49 -18.00 -6.29
C LYS A 104 -1.42 -16.92 -6.20
N VAL A 105 -0.59 -16.82 -7.24
CA VAL A 105 0.58 -15.92 -7.25
C VAL A 105 0.21 -14.47 -6.93
N GLY A 106 -0.85 -13.94 -7.53
CA GLY A 106 -1.30 -12.57 -7.28
C GLY A 106 -1.86 -12.35 -5.87
N GLU A 107 -2.65 -13.30 -5.38
CA GLU A 107 -3.23 -13.26 -4.02
C GLU A 107 -2.14 -13.35 -2.95
N VAL A 108 -1.18 -14.27 -3.12
CA VAL A 108 -0.03 -14.41 -2.21
C VAL A 108 0.80 -13.14 -2.17
N LYS A 109 1.09 -12.52 -3.33
CA LYS A 109 1.84 -11.24 -3.39
C LYS A 109 1.14 -10.14 -2.59
N ASN A 110 -0.17 -9.97 -2.79
CA ASN A 110 -0.96 -8.97 -2.07
C ASN A 110 -1.02 -9.27 -0.57
N LYS A 111 -1.20 -10.54 -0.21
CA LYS A 111 -1.29 -10.94 1.20
C LYS A 111 0.03 -10.80 1.94
N ILE A 112 1.15 -11.14 1.31
CA ILE A 112 2.51 -10.90 1.85
C ILE A 112 2.73 -9.40 2.07
N GLN A 113 2.34 -8.56 1.10
CA GLN A 113 2.47 -7.11 1.25
C GLN A 113 1.57 -6.56 2.38
N GLU A 114 0.39 -7.14 2.58
CA GLU A 114 -0.50 -6.79 3.71
C GLU A 114 0.12 -7.19 5.06
N ILE A 115 0.68 -8.41 5.16
CA ILE A 115 1.27 -8.97 6.38
C ILE A 115 2.57 -8.24 6.75
N ILE A 116 3.49 -8.06 5.81
CA ILE A 116 4.81 -7.45 6.03
C ILE A 116 4.72 -5.92 6.01
N GLY A 117 3.77 -5.35 5.26
CA GLY A 117 3.63 -3.90 5.09
C GLY A 117 4.59 -3.28 4.08
N LEU A 118 5.42 -4.07 3.39
CA LEU A 118 6.44 -3.63 2.45
C LEU A 118 6.24 -4.24 1.07
N THR A 119 6.53 -3.46 0.03
CA THR A 119 6.67 -3.99 -1.34
C THR A 119 7.99 -4.75 -1.50
N SER A 120 8.14 -5.52 -2.57
CA SER A 120 9.41 -6.19 -2.91
C SER A 120 10.57 -5.20 -2.95
N ASP A 121 10.38 -4.04 -3.61
CA ASP A 121 11.40 -2.99 -3.70
C ASP A 121 11.75 -2.38 -2.35
N ASP A 122 10.75 -2.12 -1.50
CA ASP A 122 10.98 -1.58 -0.17
C ASP A 122 11.73 -2.58 0.71
N PHE A 123 11.35 -3.86 0.63
CA PHE A 123 11.97 -4.95 1.38
C PHE A 123 13.44 -5.13 1.00
N THR A 124 13.76 -5.13 -0.29
CA THR A 124 15.13 -5.28 -0.78
C THR A 124 16.00 -4.03 -0.57
N ARG A 125 15.41 -2.87 -0.35
CA ARG A 125 16.14 -1.62 -0.07
C ARG A 125 16.28 -1.31 1.42
N SER A 126 15.52 -1.96 2.29
CA SER A 126 15.50 -1.64 3.73
C SER A 126 15.78 -2.82 4.65
N VAL A 127 15.30 -4.01 4.31
CA VAL A 127 15.40 -5.20 5.16
C VAL A 127 16.51 -6.13 4.67
N VAL A 128 16.42 -6.54 3.41
CA VAL A 128 17.44 -7.33 2.74
C VAL A 128 18.24 -6.38 1.87
N LEU A 129 19.40 -5.99 2.28
CA LEU A 129 20.26 -5.05 1.55
C LEU A 129 21.26 -5.80 0.62
N PRO A 130 20.84 -6.28 -0.56
CA PRO A 130 21.76 -6.90 -1.50
C PRO A 130 22.85 -5.91 -1.89
N GLN A 131 23.97 -6.41 -2.35
CA GLN A 131 25.11 -5.59 -2.77
C GLN A 131 24.66 -4.54 -3.82
N GLY A 132 24.93 -3.27 -3.54
CA GLY A 132 24.56 -2.13 -4.41
C GLY A 132 23.18 -1.51 -4.12
N LYS A 133 22.23 -2.23 -3.54
CA LYS A 133 20.86 -1.71 -3.30
C LYS A 133 20.78 -0.61 -2.24
N PHE A 134 21.69 -0.57 -1.29
CA PHE A 134 21.77 0.53 -0.34
C PHE A 134 22.09 1.87 -1.00
N SER A 135 22.96 1.86 -2.01
CA SER A 135 23.25 3.08 -2.79
C SER A 135 22.03 3.57 -3.60
N GLU A 136 21.17 2.66 -4.06
CA GLU A 136 19.93 3.04 -4.72
C GLU A 136 18.96 3.75 -3.77
N PHE A 137 18.87 3.30 -2.51
CA PHE A 137 18.07 4.01 -1.49
C PHE A 137 18.55 5.45 -1.28
N LEU A 138 19.85 5.66 -1.21
CA LEU A 138 20.42 7.01 -1.05
C LEU A 138 20.17 7.91 -2.28
N LYS A 139 20.07 7.33 -3.46
CA LYS A 139 19.79 8.03 -4.73
C LYS A 139 18.30 8.30 -4.97
N LEU A 140 17.40 7.73 -4.16
CA LEU A 140 15.96 8.00 -4.29
C LEU A 140 15.68 9.50 -4.15
N GLN A 141 14.74 9.99 -4.95
CA GLN A 141 14.19 11.33 -4.78
C GLN A 141 13.48 11.45 -3.42
N ASP A 142 13.47 12.64 -2.86
CA ASP A 142 12.91 12.90 -1.51
C ASP A 142 11.45 12.41 -1.35
N ARG A 143 10.66 12.53 -2.41
CA ARG A 143 9.28 12.05 -2.44
C ARG A 143 9.19 10.54 -2.26
N ASP A 144 10.03 9.78 -2.97
CA ASP A 144 10.00 8.32 -2.96
C ASP A 144 10.62 7.76 -1.68
N ARG A 145 11.69 8.42 -1.20
CA ARG A 145 12.30 8.13 0.10
C ARG A 145 11.30 8.33 1.24
N ARG A 146 10.53 9.42 1.22
CA ARG A 146 9.47 9.67 2.21
C ARG A 146 8.38 8.61 2.18
N LYS A 147 7.88 8.25 1.00
CA LYS A 147 6.86 7.20 0.85
C LYS A 147 7.35 5.85 1.37
N MET A 148 8.60 5.50 1.10
CA MET A 148 9.21 4.27 1.60
C MET A 148 9.29 4.28 3.13
N LEU A 149 9.74 5.37 3.74
CA LEU A 149 9.78 5.54 5.20
C LEU A 149 8.37 5.50 5.81
N GLU A 150 7.37 6.12 5.18
CA GLU A 150 5.98 6.05 5.61
C GLU A 150 5.46 4.59 5.65
N ARG A 151 5.87 3.74 4.69
CA ARG A 151 5.52 2.30 4.70
C ARG A 151 6.27 1.53 5.78
N ILE A 152 7.59 1.71 5.89
CA ILE A 152 8.43 1.02 6.89
C ILE A 152 7.92 1.29 8.31
N PHE A 153 7.57 2.53 8.61
CA PHE A 153 7.08 2.94 9.93
C PHE A 153 5.54 2.84 10.08
N ASN A 154 4.84 2.27 9.08
CA ASN A 154 3.37 2.16 9.05
C ASN A 154 2.67 3.52 9.26
N LEU A 155 3.27 4.58 8.74
CA LEU A 155 2.78 5.96 8.84
C LEU A 155 1.83 6.37 7.72
N SER A 156 1.39 5.43 6.88
CA SER A 156 0.50 5.71 5.74
C SER A 156 -0.81 6.42 6.13
N LYS A 157 -1.26 6.24 7.38
CA LYS A 157 -2.41 6.96 7.95
C LYS A 157 -2.18 8.47 8.02
N TYR A 158 -0.96 8.88 8.32
CA TYR A 158 -0.56 10.28 8.51
C TYR A 158 0.00 10.91 7.24
N GLY A 159 0.47 10.13 6.27
CA GLY A 159 0.96 10.57 4.98
C GLY A 159 -0.17 10.70 3.95
N GLU A 160 -0.24 9.76 3.03
CA GLU A 160 -1.11 9.82 1.85
C GLU A 160 -2.61 9.80 2.21
N LYS A 161 -3.03 8.94 3.17
CA LYS A 161 -4.44 8.84 3.57
C LYS A 161 -4.95 10.14 4.20
N LEU A 162 -4.16 10.78 5.06
CA LEU A 162 -4.52 12.07 5.64
C LEU A 162 -4.57 13.17 4.57
N SER A 163 -3.57 13.23 3.70
CA SER A 163 -3.51 14.20 2.58
C SER A 163 -4.75 14.07 1.68
N ASN A 164 -5.14 12.86 1.30
CA ASN A 164 -6.32 12.63 0.48
C ASN A 164 -7.62 13.02 1.20
N LYS A 165 -7.73 12.74 2.50
CA LYS A 165 -8.88 13.16 3.31
C LYS A 165 -9.00 14.68 3.41
N VAL A 166 -7.87 15.38 3.57
CA VAL A 166 -7.84 16.85 3.61
C VAL A 166 -8.20 17.44 2.24
N LYS A 167 -7.66 16.89 1.15
CA LYS A 167 -8.01 17.32 -0.22
C LYS A 167 -9.50 17.15 -0.51
N ALA A 168 -10.09 16.02 -0.15
CA ALA A 168 -11.52 15.77 -0.34
C ALA A 168 -12.38 16.77 0.45
N ARG A 169 -12.06 17.04 1.73
CA ARG A 169 -12.77 18.05 2.53
C ARG A 169 -12.62 19.46 1.96
N ARG A 170 -11.42 19.81 1.48
CA ARG A 170 -11.18 21.09 0.83
C ARG A 170 -12.01 21.26 -0.44
N SER A 171 -12.12 20.21 -1.27
CA SER A 171 -12.95 20.25 -2.48
C SER A 171 -14.42 20.47 -2.14
N GLN A 172 -14.96 19.70 -1.18
CA GLN A 172 -16.36 19.85 -0.73
C GLN A 172 -16.63 21.25 -0.16
N ALA A 173 -15.71 21.79 0.65
CA ALA A 173 -15.84 23.14 1.17
C ALA A 173 -15.83 24.21 0.04
N LYS A 174 -14.95 24.03 -0.95
CA LYS A 174 -14.87 24.94 -2.11
C LYS A 174 -16.14 24.91 -2.94
N GLU A 175 -16.70 23.73 -3.21
CA GLU A 175 -17.97 23.56 -3.92
C GLU A 175 -19.12 24.25 -3.17
N LYS A 176 -19.17 24.09 -1.84
CA LYS A 176 -20.19 24.75 -1.00
C LYS A 176 -20.06 26.27 -1.03
N ILE A 177 -18.82 26.80 -0.96
CA ILE A 177 -18.56 28.25 -1.09
C ILE A 177 -19.01 28.76 -2.46
N THR A 178 -18.67 28.06 -3.55
CA THR A 178 -19.08 28.43 -4.91
C THR A 178 -20.61 28.44 -5.05
N SER A 179 -21.29 27.43 -4.51
CA SER A 179 -22.75 27.37 -4.51
C SER A 179 -23.38 28.50 -3.70
N LEU A 180 -22.83 28.84 -2.53
CA LEU A 180 -23.33 29.96 -1.71
C LEU A 180 -23.08 31.31 -2.38
N ASN A 181 -21.92 31.51 -2.98
CA ASN A 181 -21.63 32.74 -3.74
C ASN A 181 -22.56 32.88 -4.95
N GLY A 182 -22.87 31.77 -5.65
CA GLY A 182 -23.83 31.78 -6.74
C GLY A 182 -25.26 32.16 -6.28
N LYS A 183 -25.66 31.72 -5.08
CA LYS A 183 -26.94 32.14 -4.49
C LYS A 183 -26.90 33.61 -4.06
N LEU A 184 -25.80 34.06 -3.49
CA LEU A 184 -25.63 35.43 -3.06
C LEU A 184 -25.68 36.44 -4.27
N SER A 185 -25.03 36.09 -5.39
CA SER A 185 -25.06 36.92 -6.59
C SER A 185 -26.46 37.05 -7.21
N GLN A 186 -27.37 36.12 -6.98
CA GLN A 186 -28.78 36.25 -7.38
C GLN A 186 -29.53 37.31 -6.59
N HIS A 187 -29.01 37.70 -5.44
CA HIS A 187 -29.57 38.75 -4.57
C HIS A 187 -28.72 40.05 -4.60
N GLU A 188 -27.76 40.10 -5.53
CA GLU A 188 -26.92 41.27 -5.73
C GLU A 188 -27.81 42.43 -6.24
N GLY A 189 -27.85 43.53 -5.48
CA GLY A 189 -28.74 44.68 -5.76
C GLY A 189 -30.05 44.71 -4.93
N MET A 190 -30.35 43.70 -4.14
CA MET A 190 -31.45 43.75 -3.17
C MET A 190 -31.01 44.62 -1.97
N THR A 191 -31.41 45.86 -1.98
CA THR A 191 -31.28 46.76 -0.83
C THR A 191 -32.55 46.74 0.01
N GLU A 192 -32.44 47.18 1.26
CA GLU A 192 -33.61 47.28 2.17
C GLU A 192 -34.67 48.25 1.65
N GLU A 193 -34.21 49.34 0.96
CA GLU A 193 -35.09 50.26 0.25
C GLU A 193 -35.91 49.59 -0.87
N LEU A 194 -35.25 48.81 -1.73
CA LEU A 194 -35.94 48.08 -2.81
C LEU A 194 -36.96 47.07 -2.26
N TYR A 195 -36.62 46.44 -1.14
CA TYR A 195 -37.55 45.51 -0.46
C TYR A 195 -38.78 46.24 0.07
N GLU A 196 -38.63 47.37 0.74
CA GLU A 196 -39.75 48.13 1.27
C GLU A 196 -40.62 48.72 0.14
N ASP A 197 -40.03 49.24 -0.92
CA ASP A 197 -40.76 49.75 -2.11
C ASP A 197 -41.57 48.64 -2.78
N THR A 198 -40.98 47.47 -3.00
CA THR A 198 -41.69 46.32 -3.61
C THR A 198 -42.80 45.80 -2.70
N ARG A 199 -42.63 45.85 -1.40
CA ARG A 199 -43.62 45.49 -0.42
C ARG A 199 -44.83 46.48 -0.41
N GLU A 200 -44.57 47.76 -0.51
CA GLU A 200 -45.63 48.76 -0.63
C GLU A 200 -46.41 48.63 -1.94
N GLU A 201 -45.75 48.37 -3.06
CA GLU A 201 -46.42 48.11 -4.34
C GLU A 201 -47.31 46.89 -4.28
N LEU A 202 -46.80 45.79 -3.66
CA LEU A 202 -47.61 44.56 -3.46
C LEU A 202 -48.85 44.84 -2.61
N LEU A 203 -48.74 45.64 -1.55
CA LEU A 203 -49.86 45.99 -0.70
C LEU A 203 -50.89 46.87 -1.46
N LYS A 204 -50.44 47.81 -2.29
CA LYS A 204 -51.31 48.66 -3.15
C LYS A 204 -52.01 47.75 -4.18
N ALA A 205 -51.33 46.84 -4.83
CA ALA A 205 -51.90 45.89 -5.82
C ALA A 205 -52.99 44.98 -5.16
N LYS A 206 -52.71 44.43 -3.98
CA LYS A 206 -53.68 43.61 -3.25
C LYS A 206 -54.93 44.37 -2.81
N LYS A 207 -54.81 45.66 -2.48
CA LYS A 207 -55.98 46.51 -2.17
C LYS A 207 -56.82 46.76 -3.40
N LEU A 208 -56.21 47.06 -4.56
CA LEU A 208 -56.89 47.22 -5.83
C LEU A 208 -57.62 45.95 -6.32
N GLU A 209 -57.02 44.81 -6.11
CA GLU A 209 -57.63 43.50 -6.42
C GLU A 209 -58.86 43.24 -5.58
N LYS A 210 -58.83 43.56 -4.28
CA LYS A 210 -59.99 43.43 -3.40
C LYS A 210 -61.13 44.36 -3.83
N THR A 211 -60.88 45.62 -4.11
CA THR A 211 -61.92 46.57 -4.55
C THR A 211 -62.53 46.19 -5.90
N LYS A 212 -61.80 45.58 -6.83
CA LYS A 212 -62.35 45.12 -8.12
C LYS A 212 -63.14 43.82 -8.02
N ASN A 213 -63.01 43.03 -6.94
CA ASN A 213 -63.77 41.79 -6.75
C ASN A 213 -65.02 42.01 -5.89
N GLU A 214 -65.21 43.22 -5.37
CA GLU A 214 -66.39 43.62 -4.57
C GLU A 214 -67.43 44.44 -5.39
N ASP A 215 -67.10 44.84 -6.62
CA ASP A 215 -67.99 45.39 -7.65
C ASP A 215 -68.41 44.28 -8.63
#